data_4a4d607c49a712174d8a2bad00bcaff2
#
_entry.id   4a4d607c49a712174d8a2bad00bcaff2
#
_cell.length_a   1.000
_cell.length_b   1.000
_cell.length_c   1.000
_cell.angle_alpha   90.00
_cell.angle_beta   90.00
_cell.angle_gamma   90.00
#
_symmetry.space_group_name_H-M   'P 1'
#
loop_
_entity.id
_entity.type
_entity.pdbx_description
1 polymer ?
#
loop_
_entity_poly.entity_id
_entity_poly.type
_entity_poly.pdbx_seq_one_letter_code
_entity_poly.pdbx_strand_id
1 'polypeptide(L)'
;MTQALPSAPPAPAADAVVGPGSRLSAPAWRTLREEHEAQVAARTDAHVTRRMAGEKHPVEDFLFTYYPFKAGQLAKWNPGAGVLLELETSGDREYVDRRWYRTDGTVAEVDLESWRADRGEGARFIAALLSATLDREANLGCFGLHEWAMVYRMSEDERRHQQVPLRLSSAETDAVVERHRIQCSHHDAFRFFTAAARPRNTLQPTRAGMVGNEQPGCLHAGMDLYKWAMKIGPIAPSPLVLDCFDLALDIRTLDMEASPYDLRGWGYGVVAIETAAGKAEYMERQQAFSRRAQALRRRLLDALAAGGIS
;
A
#
# COMPACT_ATOMS: atom_id res chain seq x y z
N MET A 1 -12.98 2.53 29.45
CA MET A 1 -12.09 1.36 29.43
C MET A 1 -11.39 1.40 28.09
N THR A 2 -10.14 1.82 28.08
CA THR A 2 -9.31 1.99 26.86
C THR A 2 -8.85 0.59 26.43
N GLN A 3 -9.46 0.01 25.40
CA GLN A 3 -8.88 -1.16 24.76
C GLN A 3 -7.65 -0.69 23.98
N ALA A 4 -6.49 -1.16 24.41
CA ALA A 4 -5.25 -1.01 23.66
C ALA A 4 -5.42 -1.71 22.30
N LEU A 5 -5.00 -1.05 21.23
CA LEU A 5 -4.86 -1.64 19.90
C LEU A 5 -4.06 -2.94 20.02
N PRO A 6 -4.43 -4.01 19.32
CA PRO A 6 -3.61 -5.21 19.28
C PRO A 6 -2.23 -4.83 18.74
N SER A 7 -1.20 -5.10 19.53
CA SER A 7 0.19 -4.96 19.10
C SER A 7 0.41 -5.79 17.85
N ALA A 8 1.13 -5.21 16.89
CA ALA A 8 1.55 -5.93 15.70
C ALA A 8 2.15 -7.29 16.08
N PRO A 9 1.84 -8.37 15.34
CA PRO A 9 2.43 -9.67 15.62
C PRO A 9 3.96 -9.57 15.58
N PRO A 10 4.68 -10.36 16.40
CA PRO A 10 6.14 -10.34 16.43
C PRO A 10 6.69 -10.65 15.03
N ALA A 11 7.78 -9.96 14.67
CA ALA A 11 8.51 -10.25 13.44
C ALA A 11 8.88 -11.75 13.42
N PRO A 12 8.73 -12.43 12.27
CA PRO A 12 9.11 -13.82 12.15
C PRO A 12 10.60 -13.99 12.49
N ALA A 13 10.90 -15.10 13.15
CA ALA A 13 12.29 -15.51 13.44
C ALA A 13 13.12 -15.45 12.15
N ALA A 14 14.42 -15.12 12.30
CA ALA A 14 15.37 -15.00 11.21
C ALA A 14 15.58 -16.37 10.53
N ASP A 15 14.69 -16.71 9.60
CA ASP A 15 14.79 -17.89 8.77
C ASP A 15 15.53 -17.57 7.48
N ALA A 16 16.21 -18.56 6.94
CA ALA A 16 17.07 -18.46 5.77
C ALA A 16 16.43 -17.58 4.68
N VAL A 17 17.12 -16.50 4.31
CA VAL A 17 16.66 -15.56 3.29
C VAL A 17 16.44 -16.32 1.99
N VAL A 18 15.17 -16.62 1.69
CA VAL A 18 14.78 -17.20 0.40
C VAL A 18 14.94 -16.12 -0.66
N GLY A 19 15.82 -16.35 -1.62
CA GLY A 19 16.11 -15.39 -2.69
C GLY A 19 16.52 -16.08 -3.99
N PRO A 20 16.86 -15.32 -5.02
CA PRO A 20 17.29 -15.87 -6.31
C PRO A 20 18.40 -16.91 -6.15
N GLY A 21 18.25 -18.07 -6.83
CA GLY A 21 19.15 -19.21 -6.72
C GLY A 21 18.80 -20.21 -5.60
N SER A 22 17.84 -19.92 -4.73
CA SER A 22 17.36 -20.86 -3.72
C SER A 22 16.55 -21.98 -4.36
N ARG A 23 16.67 -23.18 -3.76
CA ARG A 23 15.84 -24.35 -4.08
C ARG A 23 15.13 -24.80 -2.81
N LEU A 24 13.81 -24.87 -2.85
CA LEU A 24 12.98 -25.25 -1.73
C LEU A 24 12.39 -26.64 -1.96
N SER A 25 12.56 -27.53 -0.97
CA SER A 25 11.85 -28.81 -0.97
C SER A 25 10.33 -28.61 -0.89
N ALA A 26 9.57 -29.59 -1.37
CA ALA A 26 8.12 -29.51 -1.36
C ALA A 26 7.54 -29.28 0.05
N PRO A 27 7.99 -29.96 1.12
CA PRO A 27 7.54 -29.65 2.47
C PRO A 27 7.88 -28.20 2.89
N ALA A 28 9.08 -27.71 2.58
CA ALA A 28 9.52 -26.38 3.00
C ALA A 28 8.66 -25.28 2.39
N TRP A 29 8.43 -25.28 1.07
CA TRP A 29 7.62 -24.22 0.46
C TRP A 29 6.12 -24.35 0.78
N ARG A 30 5.62 -25.57 1.04
CA ARG A 30 4.24 -25.73 1.53
C ARG A 30 4.06 -25.05 2.89
N THR A 31 5.00 -25.25 3.82
CA THR A 31 4.99 -24.56 5.13
C THR A 31 4.99 -23.04 4.95
N LEU A 32 5.90 -22.49 4.13
CA LEU A 32 5.94 -21.04 3.86
C LEU A 32 4.62 -20.52 3.25
N ARG A 33 3.99 -21.30 2.39
CA ARG A 33 2.69 -20.96 1.82
C ARG A 33 1.61 -20.93 2.89
N GLU A 34 1.52 -21.97 3.72
CA GLU A 34 0.52 -22.10 4.79
C GLU A 34 0.67 -20.97 5.82
N GLU A 35 1.90 -20.64 6.21
CA GLU A 35 2.22 -19.52 7.08
C GLU A 35 1.77 -18.19 6.46
N HIS A 36 2.05 -17.99 5.17
CA HIS A 36 1.59 -16.79 4.45
C HIS A 36 0.06 -16.69 4.42
N GLU A 37 -0.62 -17.78 4.09
CA GLU A 37 -2.09 -17.84 4.06
C GLU A 37 -2.68 -17.49 5.44
N ALA A 38 -2.10 -18.02 6.52
CA ALA A 38 -2.51 -17.69 7.89
C ALA A 38 -2.24 -16.21 8.24
N GLN A 39 -1.10 -15.66 7.83
CA GLN A 39 -0.78 -14.25 8.04
C GLN A 39 -1.73 -13.31 7.27
N VAL A 40 -2.12 -13.68 6.05
CA VAL A 40 -3.10 -12.93 5.27
C VAL A 40 -4.48 -13.02 5.93
N ALA A 41 -4.91 -14.21 6.36
CA ALA A 41 -6.19 -14.39 7.06
C ALA A 41 -6.27 -13.48 8.28
N ALA A 42 -5.24 -13.48 9.13
CA ALA A 42 -5.18 -12.62 10.32
C ALA A 42 -5.35 -11.11 10.00
N ARG A 43 -4.97 -10.66 8.81
CA ARG A 43 -5.08 -9.26 8.36
C ARG A 43 -6.38 -8.95 7.63
N THR A 44 -7.05 -9.97 7.09
CA THR A 44 -8.15 -9.76 6.14
C THR A 44 -9.48 -10.32 6.58
N ASP A 45 -9.54 -11.20 7.59
CA ASP A 45 -10.77 -11.88 8.01
C ASP A 45 -11.85 -10.89 8.47
N ALA A 46 -11.48 -9.82 9.18
CA ALA A 46 -12.42 -8.78 9.58
C ALA A 46 -13.06 -8.09 8.35
N HIS A 47 -12.24 -7.76 7.33
CA HIS A 47 -12.74 -7.22 6.06
C HIS A 47 -13.67 -8.20 5.33
N VAL A 48 -13.25 -9.46 5.23
CA VAL A 48 -14.06 -10.51 4.56
C VAL A 48 -15.39 -10.69 5.26
N THR A 49 -15.40 -10.74 6.59
CA THR A 49 -16.61 -10.86 7.41
C THR A 49 -17.55 -9.69 7.20
N ARG A 50 -17.06 -8.44 7.30
CA ARG A 50 -17.88 -7.23 7.04
C ARG A 50 -18.45 -7.25 5.62
N ARG A 51 -17.63 -7.58 4.63
CA ARG A 51 -18.09 -7.65 3.23
C ARG A 51 -19.22 -8.67 3.05
N MET A 52 -19.15 -9.83 3.71
CA MET A 52 -20.23 -10.85 3.66
C MET A 52 -21.50 -10.36 4.35
N ALA A 53 -21.37 -9.54 5.40
CA ALA A 53 -22.50 -8.92 6.10
C ALA A 53 -23.04 -7.65 5.37
N GLY A 54 -22.42 -7.21 4.27
CA GLY A 54 -22.78 -5.94 3.60
C GLY A 54 -22.35 -4.70 4.36
N GLU A 55 -21.49 -4.84 5.36
CA GLU A 55 -20.96 -3.77 6.19
C GLU A 55 -19.70 -3.15 5.56
N LYS A 56 -19.35 -1.94 5.99
CA LYS A 56 -18.17 -1.20 5.51
C LYS A 56 -17.45 -0.53 6.68
N HIS A 57 -16.13 -0.51 6.60
CA HIS A 57 -15.27 0.19 7.54
C HIS A 57 -14.45 1.27 6.81
N PRO A 58 -14.47 2.55 7.26
CA PRO A 58 -13.88 3.67 6.50
C PRO A 58 -12.35 3.63 6.41
N VAL A 59 -11.68 2.91 7.31
CA VAL A 59 -10.22 2.78 7.35
C VAL A 59 -9.79 1.40 6.85
N GLU A 60 -10.20 0.32 7.51
CA GLU A 60 -9.69 -1.03 7.27
C GLU A 60 -10.06 -1.61 5.90
N ASP A 61 -11.22 -1.24 5.35
CA ASP A 61 -11.65 -1.73 4.03
C ASP A 61 -11.06 -0.93 2.87
N PHE A 62 -10.35 0.17 3.17
CA PHE A 62 -9.87 1.11 2.15
C PHE A 62 -8.98 0.46 1.11
N LEU A 63 -8.00 -0.34 1.51
CA LEU A 63 -7.06 -0.96 0.57
C LEU A 63 -7.74 -1.90 -0.43
N PHE A 64 -8.85 -2.54 -0.03
CA PHE A 64 -9.64 -3.45 -0.88
C PHE A 64 -10.69 -2.73 -1.74
N THR A 65 -10.99 -1.47 -1.45
CA THR A 65 -11.90 -0.64 -2.25
C THR A 65 -11.17 0.32 -3.18
N TYR A 66 -10.01 0.81 -2.75
CA TYR A 66 -9.19 1.74 -3.53
C TYR A 66 -8.31 1.04 -4.55
N TYR A 67 -7.66 -0.07 -4.16
CA TYR A 67 -6.88 -0.89 -5.08
C TYR A 67 -7.72 -2.03 -5.65
N PRO A 68 -7.46 -2.46 -6.92
CA PRO A 68 -8.24 -3.51 -7.57
C PRO A 68 -7.84 -4.93 -7.12
N PHE A 69 -7.34 -5.10 -5.90
CA PHE A 69 -6.87 -6.37 -5.37
C PHE A 69 -7.79 -6.88 -4.26
N LYS A 70 -8.11 -8.18 -4.32
CA LYS A 70 -8.95 -8.86 -3.33
C LYS A 70 -8.09 -9.62 -2.32
N ALA A 71 -8.60 -9.87 -1.12
CA ALA A 71 -7.93 -10.66 -0.09
C ALA A 71 -7.41 -12.01 -0.62
N GLY A 72 -8.21 -12.73 -1.43
CA GLY A 72 -7.78 -14.00 -2.03
C GLY A 72 -6.65 -13.89 -3.06
N GLN A 73 -6.37 -12.67 -3.61
CA GLN A 73 -5.19 -12.47 -4.44
C GLN A 73 -3.95 -12.22 -3.58
N LEU A 74 -4.09 -11.53 -2.46
CA LEU A 74 -3.04 -11.34 -1.48
C LEU A 74 -2.63 -12.67 -0.83
N ALA A 75 -3.58 -13.59 -0.61
CA ALA A 75 -3.33 -14.91 -0.04
C ALA A 75 -2.53 -15.85 -0.95
N LYS A 76 -2.39 -15.56 -2.24
CA LYS A 76 -1.57 -16.37 -3.14
C LYS A 76 -0.10 -16.18 -2.85
N TRP A 77 0.51 -17.19 -2.24
CA TRP A 77 1.95 -17.17 -1.97
C TRP A 77 2.79 -17.28 -3.25
N ASN A 78 3.88 -16.54 -3.30
CA ASN A 78 4.89 -16.59 -4.35
C ASN A 78 6.29 -16.52 -3.71
N PRO A 79 7.25 -17.31 -4.17
CA PRO A 79 8.60 -17.30 -3.64
C PRO A 79 9.42 -16.09 -4.10
N GLY A 80 9.03 -15.47 -5.22
CA GLY A 80 9.81 -14.47 -5.94
C GLY A 80 10.56 -15.03 -7.14
N ALA A 81 11.24 -14.14 -7.86
CA ALA A 81 12.02 -14.49 -9.05
C ALA A 81 13.22 -15.38 -8.70
N GLY A 82 13.50 -16.39 -9.54
CA GLY A 82 14.69 -17.22 -9.48
C GLY A 82 14.74 -18.24 -8.34
N VAL A 83 13.58 -18.53 -7.70
CA VAL A 83 13.45 -19.57 -6.67
C VAL A 83 12.86 -20.81 -7.30
N LEU A 84 13.50 -21.98 -7.07
CA LEU A 84 13.06 -23.29 -7.54
C LEU A 84 12.21 -23.99 -6.47
N LEU A 85 11.05 -24.51 -6.86
CA LEU A 85 10.12 -25.26 -5.99
C LEU A 85 10.08 -26.73 -6.42
N GLU A 86 10.51 -27.66 -5.55
CA GLU A 86 10.39 -29.08 -5.80
C GLU A 86 8.93 -29.53 -5.74
N LEU A 87 8.53 -30.45 -6.61
CA LEU A 87 7.18 -30.96 -6.76
C LEU A 87 7.14 -32.47 -6.47
N GLU A 88 6.32 -32.87 -5.50
CA GLU A 88 6.17 -34.27 -5.09
C GLU A 88 4.79 -34.82 -5.39
N THR A 89 3.75 -34.00 -5.31
CA THR A 89 2.34 -34.39 -5.40
C THR A 89 1.62 -33.74 -6.56
N SER A 90 0.44 -34.26 -6.91
CA SER A 90 -0.46 -33.61 -7.89
C SER A 90 -0.90 -32.23 -7.39
N GLY A 91 -1.17 -32.07 -6.07
CA GLY A 91 -1.52 -30.79 -5.49
C GLY A 91 -0.44 -29.71 -5.63
N ASP A 92 0.85 -30.11 -5.59
CA ASP A 92 1.96 -29.19 -5.88
C ASP A 92 1.91 -28.69 -7.31
N ARG A 93 1.66 -29.62 -8.26
CA ARG A 93 1.55 -29.29 -9.70
C ARG A 93 0.36 -28.37 -9.96
N GLU A 94 -0.80 -28.64 -9.39
CA GLU A 94 -1.97 -27.77 -9.50
C GLU A 94 -1.69 -26.38 -8.93
N TYR A 95 -0.93 -26.28 -7.83
CA TYR A 95 -0.59 -25.00 -7.22
C TYR A 95 0.31 -24.15 -8.13
N VAL A 96 1.25 -24.76 -8.83
CA VAL A 96 2.17 -24.08 -9.74
C VAL A 96 1.66 -23.99 -11.18
N ASP A 97 0.56 -24.66 -11.52
CA ASP A 97 -0.14 -24.53 -12.81
C ASP A 97 -0.89 -23.18 -12.88
N ARG A 98 -0.12 -22.11 -12.91
CA ARG A 98 -0.59 -20.73 -12.91
C ARG A 98 0.15 -19.92 -13.95
N ARG A 99 -0.47 -18.84 -14.39
CA ARG A 99 0.17 -17.90 -15.29
C ARG A 99 1.53 -17.46 -14.76
N TRP A 100 2.54 -17.44 -15.62
CA TRP A 100 3.94 -17.09 -15.36
C TRP A 100 4.69 -18.08 -14.46
N TYR A 101 4.27 -19.33 -14.40
CA TYR A 101 5.05 -20.41 -13.87
C TYR A 101 5.39 -21.39 -14.98
N ARG A 102 6.57 -22.02 -14.90
CA ARG A 102 6.98 -23.12 -15.75
C ARG A 102 7.45 -24.28 -14.89
N THR A 103 7.32 -25.49 -15.41
CA THR A 103 7.76 -26.71 -14.71
C THR A 103 8.29 -27.74 -15.71
N ASP A 104 9.27 -28.54 -15.26
CA ASP A 104 9.72 -29.75 -15.95
C ASP A 104 9.02 -31.04 -15.40
N GLY A 105 8.05 -30.86 -14.50
CA GLY A 105 7.34 -31.95 -13.83
C GLY A 105 7.92 -32.36 -12.47
N THR A 106 9.13 -31.95 -12.14
CA THR A 106 9.81 -32.20 -10.85
C THR A 106 10.11 -30.92 -10.08
N VAL A 107 10.33 -29.84 -10.81
CA VAL A 107 10.61 -28.51 -10.26
C VAL A 107 9.76 -27.47 -10.99
N ALA A 108 9.35 -26.42 -10.28
CA ALA A 108 8.68 -25.27 -10.85
C ALA A 108 9.42 -23.97 -10.44
N GLU A 109 9.32 -22.98 -11.30
CA GLU A 109 9.82 -21.62 -11.06
C GLU A 109 8.97 -20.57 -11.77
N VAL A 110 9.19 -19.30 -11.46
CA VAL A 110 8.59 -18.20 -12.22
C VAL A 110 9.19 -18.16 -13.63
N ASP A 111 8.36 -18.25 -14.65
CA ASP A 111 8.73 -18.07 -16.05
C ASP A 111 8.94 -16.57 -16.33
N LEU A 112 10.19 -16.14 -16.15
CA LEU A 112 10.56 -14.74 -16.32
C LEU A 112 10.43 -14.25 -17.76
N GLU A 113 10.55 -15.14 -18.76
CA GLU A 113 10.38 -14.77 -20.16
C GLU A 113 8.93 -14.41 -20.44
N SER A 114 8.01 -15.32 -20.14
CA SER A 114 6.57 -15.10 -20.29
C SER A 114 6.08 -13.92 -19.45
N TRP A 115 6.58 -13.78 -18.22
CA TRP A 115 6.24 -12.65 -17.36
C TRP A 115 6.69 -11.31 -17.95
N ARG A 116 7.93 -11.22 -18.47
CA ARG A 116 8.44 -10.00 -19.11
C ARG A 116 7.69 -9.66 -20.40
N ALA A 117 7.30 -10.66 -21.16
CA ALA A 117 6.48 -10.43 -22.38
C ALA A 117 5.16 -9.75 -22.02
N ASP A 118 4.52 -10.17 -20.94
CA ASP A 118 3.21 -9.64 -20.53
C ASP A 118 3.28 -8.36 -19.67
N ARG A 119 4.31 -8.23 -18.82
CA ARG A 119 4.38 -7.22 -17.77
C ARG A 119 5.57 -6.28 -17.87
N GLY A 120 6.52 -6.55 -18.76
CA GLY A 120 7.78 -5.84 -18.81
C GLY A 120 7.67 -4.34 -19.02
N GLU A 121 6.72 -3.86 -19.85
CA GLU A 121 6.50 -2.41 -20.03
C GLU A 121 6.05 -1.75 -18.73
N GLY A 122 5.03 -2.32 -18.09
CA GLY A 122 4.53 -1.81 -16.79
C GLY A 122 5.58 -1.92 -15.69
N ALA A 123 6.39 -2.98 -15.68
CA ALA A 123 7.47 -3.19 -14.72
C ALA A 123 8.59 -2.15 -14.89
N ARG A 124 8.98 -1.80 -16.11
CA ARG A 124 9.93 -0.70 -16.37
C ARG A 124 9.42 0.65 -15.90
N PHE A 125 8.13 0.94 -16.12
CA PHE A 125 7.52 2.15 -15.56
C PHE A 125 7.59 2.16 -14.01
N ILE A 126 7.27 1.02 -13.37
CA ILE A 126 7.36 0.89 -11.90
C ILE A 126 8.80 1.09 -11.43
N ALA A 127 9.79 0.47 -12.09
CA ALA A 127 11.20 0.65 -11.76
C ALA A 127 11.63 2.13 -11.84
N ALA A 128 11.29 2.80 -12.95
CA ALA A 128 11.61 4.21 -13.13
C ALA A 128 10.95 5.11 -12.06
N LEU A 129 9.68 4.84 -11.70
CA LEU A 129 8.96 5.56 -10.66
C LEU A 129 9.59 5.36 -9.28
N LEU A 130 9.89 4.12 -8.93
CA LEU A 130 10.49 3.78 -7.63
C LEU A 130 11.90 4.35 -7.49
N SER A 131 12.75 4.24 -8.52
CA SER A 131 14.09 4.81 -8.53
C SER A 131 14.04 6.33 -8.40
N ALA A 132 13.25 7.00 -9.23
CA ALA A 132 13.12 8.46 -9.18
C ALA A 132 12.59 8.96 -7.83
N THR A 133 11.69 8.22 -7.19
CA THR A 133 11.18 8.57 -5.86
C THR A 133 12.23 8.30 -4.77
N LEU A 134 13.02 7.24 -4.91
CA LEU A 134 14.09 6.89 -3.96
C LEU A 134 15.16 7.96 -3.86
N ASP A 135 15.52 8.58 -4.99
CA ASP A 135 16.61 9.54 -5.11
C ASP A 135 16.22 10.97 -4.72
N ARG A 136 14.92 11.24 -4.48
CA ARG A 136 14.46 12.58 -4.12
C ARG A 136 14.50 12.84 -2.63
N GLU A 137 14.65 14.13 -2.29
CA GLU A 137 14.43 14.60 -0.92
C GLU A 137 12.96 14.51 -0.53
N ALA A 138 12.71 14.14 0.74
CA ALA A 138 11.37 14.05 1.28
C ALA A 138 10.78 15.44 1.55
N ASN A 139 9.65 15.76 0.94
CA ASN A 139 8.82 16.89 1.31
C ASN A 139 7.79 16.47 2.36
N LEU A 140 7.92 16.97 3.57
CA LEU A 140 7.04 16.64 4.70
C LEU A 140 5.93 17.68 4.94
N GLY A 141 5.79 18.68 4.08
CA GLY A 141 4.84 19.79 4.25
C GLY A 141 3.42 19.51 3.77
N CYS A 142 3.04 18.26 3.45
CA CYS A 142 1.70 17.94 2.98
C CYS A 142 0.67 17.88 4.12
N PHE A 143 1.04 17.40 5.32
CA PHE A 143 0.19 17.30 6.52
C PHE A 143 -1.18 16.64 6.30
N GLY A 144 -1.34 15.74 5.33
CA GLY A 144 -2.66 15.14 5.05
C GLY A 144 -3.70 16.10 4.44
N LEU A 145 -3.30 17.31 4.04
CA LEU A 145 -4.21 18.34 3.49
C LEU A 145 -4.96 17.91 2.22
N HIS A 146 -4.54 16.84 1.57
CA HIS A 146 -5.30 16.27 0.44
C HIS A 146 -6.68 15.75 0.87
N GLU A 147 -6.85 15.15 2.07
CA GLU A 147 -8.16 14.72 2.57
C GLU A 147 -9.06 15.94 2.85
N TRP A 148 -8.52 17.03 3.36
CA TRP A 148 -9.23 18.30 3.55
C TRP A 148 -9.63 18.95 2.21
N ALA A 149 -8.76 18.88 1.20
CA ALA A 149 -9.04 19.37 -0.14
C ALA A 149 -10.15 18.56 -0.85
N MET A 150 -10.37 17.32 -0.46
CA MET A 150 -11.44 16.46 -1.01
C MET A 150 -12.82 16.81 -0.48
N VAL A 151 -12.92 17.57 0.61
CA VAL A 151 -14.21 18.02 1.18
C VAL A 151 -14.38 19.55 1.16
N TYR A 152 -13.41 20.27 0.65
CA TYR A 152 -13.43 21.74 0.60
C TYR A 152 -14.62 22.27 -0.18
N ARG A 153 -15.43 23.10 0.47
CA ARG A 153 -16.68 23.68 -0.08
C ARG A 153 -17.66 22.65 -0.62
N MET A 154 -17.72 21.49 0.02
CA MET A 154 -18.59 20.38 -0.36
C MET A 154 -19.78 20.31 0.58
N SER A 155 -20.98 20.10 0.06
CA SER A 155 -22.17 19.83 0.86
C SER A 155 -22.08 18.45 1.54
N GLU A 156 -22.91 18.22 2.55
CA GLU A 156 -22.91 16.93 3.27
C GLU A 156 -23.23 15.75 2.35
N ASP A 157 -24.19 15.94 1.44
CA ASP A 157 -24.65 14.90 0.53
C ASP A 157 -23.61 14.50 -0.53
N GLU A 158 -22.63 15.37 -0.79
CA GLU A 158 -21.57 15.12 -1.79
C GLU A 158 -20.35 14.39 -1.19
N ARG A 159 -20.26 14.28 0.15
CA ARG A 159 -19.10 13.70 0.82
C ARG A 159 -19.01 12.19 0.59
N ARG A 160 -17.80 11.69 0.42
CA ARG A 160 -17.53 10.25 0.18
C ARG A 160 -17.86 9.36 1.37
N HIS A 161 -17.56 9.84 2.58
CA HIS A 161 -17.78 9.13 3.83
C HIS A 161 -18.96 9.75 4.58
N GLN A 162 -20.17 9.71 3.98
CA GLN A 162 -21.38 10.28 4.56
C GLN A 162 -21.70 9.72 5.95
N GLN A 163 -21.29 8.47 6.23
CA GLN A 163 -21.48 7.82 7.53
C GLN A 163 -20.51 8.32 8.62
N VAL A 164 -19.51 9.14 8.25
CA VAL A 164 -18.52 9.68 9.19
C VAL A 164 -18.66 11.20 9.22
N PRO A 165 -19.04 11.80 10.38
CA PRO A 165 -19.18 13.25 10.48
C PRO A 165 -17.82 13.94 10.37
N LEU A 166 -17.83 15.23 10.04
CA LEU A 166 -16.62 16.07 10.16
C LEU A 166 -16.36 16.41 11.63
N ARG A 167 -15.09 16.58 12.00
CA ARG A 167 -14.66 17.03 13.34
C ARG A 167 -14.96 18.50 13.61
N LEU A 168 -14.96 19.30 12.57
CA LEU A 168 -15.19 20.74 12.58
C LEU A 168 -16.44 21.06 11.77
N SER A 169 -17.01 22.23 11.99
CA SER A 169 -18.07 22.75 11.11
C SER A 169 -17.55 22.88 9.67
N SER A 170 -18.45 22.94 8.69
CA SER A 170 -18.07 23.13 7.28
C SER A 170 -17.24 24.40 7.09
N ALA A 171 -17.61 25.52 7.73
CA ALA A 171 -16.88 26.78 7.66
C ALA A 171 -15.47 26.69 8.26
N GLU A 172 -15.30 26.00 9.39
CA GLU A 172 -13.99 25.80 10.01
C GLU A 172 -13.12 24.86 9.17
N THR A 173 -13.72 23.81 8.59
CA THR A 173 -13.04 22.88 7.66
C THR A 173 -12.52 23.62 6.45
N ASP A 174 -13.34 24.50 5.84
CA ASP A 174 -12.93 25.34 4.72
C ASP A 174 -11.80 26.32 5.12
N ALA A 175 -11.90 26.91 6.31
CA ALA A 175 -10.87 27.80 6.83
C ALA A 175 -9.52 27.08 7.05
N VAL A 176 -9.50 25.79 7.39
CA VAL A 176 -8.25 25.02 7.45
C VAL A 176 -7.60 24.95 6.06
N VAL A 177 -8.37 24.62 5.02
CA VAL A 177 -7.86 24.59 3.62
C VAL A 177 -7.37 25.97 3.19
N GLU A 178 -8.07 27.03 3.56
CA GLU A 178 -7.76 28.40 3.15
C GLU A 178 -6.48 28.96 3.79
N ARG A 179 -6.21 28.56 5.03
CA ARG A 179 -5.01 29.01 5.79
C ARG A 179 -3.74 28.21 5.49
N HIS A 180 -3.85 27.10 4.75
CA HIS A 180 -2.72 26.24 4.49
C HIS A 180 -2.29 26.27 3.03
N ARG A 181 -0.98 26.11 2.82
CA ARG A 181 -0.42 25.89 1.48
C ARG A 181 -0.51 24.40 1.17
N ILE A 182 -1.33 24.02 0.19
CA ILE A 182 -1.46 22.62 -0.24
C ILE A 182 -0.37 22.32 -1.25
N GLN A 183 0.36 21.21 -1.06
CA GLN A 183 1.51 20.79 -1.87
C GLN A 183 1.42 19.30 -2.22
N CYS A 184 0.24 18.84 -2.61
CA CYS A 184 0.06 17.44 -3.02
C CYS A 184 0.77 17.18 -4.35
N SER A 185 1.72 16.24 -4.35
CA SER A 185 2.48 15.81 -5.54
C SER A 185 1.94 14.52 -6.16
N HIS A 186 1.01 13.84 -5.49
CA HIS A 186 0.49 12.54 -5.90
C HIS A 186 -0.75 12.68 -6.79
N HIS A 187 -0.68 12.17 -8.03
CA HIS A 187 -1.76 12.29 -9.01
C HIS A 187 -3.06 11.64 -8.53
N ASP A 188 -2.98 10.40 -8.02
CA ASP A 188 -4.17 9.64 -7.62
C ASP A 188 -4.89 10.24 -6.39
N ALA A 189 -4.22 11.01 -5.53
CA ALA A 189 -4.85 11.80 -4.49
C ALA A 189 -5.44 13.12 -5.05
N PHE A 190 -4.65 13.85 -5.85
CA PHE A 190 -5.04 15.14 -6.40
C PHE A 190 -6.30 15.07 -7.29
N ARG A 191 -6.50 13.99 -8.04
CA ARG A 191 -7.68 13.82 -8.91
C ARG A 191 -9.01 13.89 -8.15
N PHE A 192 -8.98 13.67 -6.84
CA PHE A 192 -10.16 13.71 -5.96
C PHE A 192 -10.41 15.08 -5.31
N PHE A 193 -9.55 16.05 -5.51
CA PHE A 193 -9.78 17.41 -5.02
C PHE A 193 -11.05 17.98 -5.63
N THR A 194 -11.82 18.72 -4.83
CA THR A 194 -12.96 19.48 -5.36
C THR A 194 -12.48 20.49 -6.41
N ALA A 195 -13.39 20.93 -7.27
CA ALA A 195 -13.07 21.94 -8.29
C ALA A 195 -12.52 23.23 -7.64
N ALA A 196 -13.05 23.61 -6.46
CA ALA A 196 -12.60 24.76 -5.70
C ALA A 196 -11.22 24.59 -5.04
N ALA A 197 -10.84 23.34 -4.70
CA ALA A 197 -9.56 23.05 -4.07
C ALA A 197 -8.39 22.90 -5.08
N ARG A 198 -8.67 22.46 -6.30
CA ARG A 198 -7.61 22.21 -7.32
C ARG A 198 -6.68 23.42 -7.55
N PRO A 199 -7.19 24.67 -7.70
CA PRO A 199 -6.33 25.84 -7.88
C PRO A 199 -5.47 26.17 -6.66
N ARG A 200 -5.84 25.67 -5.46
CA ARG A 200 -5.08 25.89 -4.21
C ARG A 200 -3.87 24.99 -4.07
N ASN A 201 -3.80 23.90 -4.83
CA ASN A 201 -2.61 23.07 -4.85
C ASN A 201 -1.51 23.75 -5.66
N THR A 202 -0.32 23.86 -5.08
CA THR A 202 0.83 24.51 -5.75
C THR A 202 1.36 23.73 -6.94
N LEU A 203 1.05 22.44 -7.01
CA LEU A 203 1.40 21.54 -8.10
C LEU A 203 0.12 21.12 -8.83
N GLN A 204 0.25 20.76 -10.12
CA GLN A 204 -0.85 20.20 -10.89
C GLN A 204 -0.42 18.79 -11.38
N PRO A 205 -0.38 17.79 -10.47
CA PRO A 205 0.14 16.47 -10.80
C PRO A 205 -0.76 15.77 -11.80
N THR A 206 -0.14 15.24 -12.85
CA THR A 206 -0.79 14.46 -13.90
C THR A 206 -0.28 13.03 -13.88
N ARG A 207 -1.02 12.10 -14.51
CA ARG A 207 -0.60 10.71 -14.64
C ARG A 207 0.74 10.58 -15.37
N ALA A 208 0.94 11.34 -16.43
CA ALA A 208 2.19 11.35 -17.20
C ALA A 208 3.37 11.91 -16.38
N GLY A 209 3.09 12.83 -15.46
CA GLY A 209 4.10 13.46 -14.60
C GLY A 209 4.44 12.69 -13.31
N MET A 210 3.88 11.50 -13.07
CA MET A 210 4.09 10.77 -11.80
C MET A 210 5.58 10.55 -11.48
N VAL A 211 6.37 10.08 -12.45
CA VAL A 211 7.81 9.86 -12.28
C VAL A 211 8.54 11.14 -11.90
N GLY A 212 8.09 12.31 -12.38
CA GLY A 212 8.65 13.62 -12.06
C GLY A 212 8.19 14.21 -10.73
N ASN A 213 7.03 13.82 -10.22
CA ASN A 213 6.37 14.48 -9.10
C ASN A 213 6.37 13.68 -7.78
N GLU A 214 6.35 12.34 -7.84
CA GLU A 214 6.31 11.55 -6.61
C GLU A 214 7.59 11.72 -5.80
N GLN A 215 7.46 11.76 -4.48
CA GLN A 215 8.56 11.99 -3.56
C GLN A 215 8.36 11.18 -2.26
N PRO A 216 9.43 10.85 -1.51
CA PRO A 216 9.39 9.85 -0.45
C PRO A 216 8.63 10.28 0.82
N GLY A 217 8.40 11.58 1.03
CA GLY A 217 7.58 12.07 2.14
C GLY A 217 6.07 11.98 1.89
N CYS A 218 5.65 11.64 0.66
CA CYS A 218 4.23 11.49 0.34
C CYS A 218 3.69 10.17 0.90
N LEU A 219 2.66 10.22 1.76
CA LEU A 219 2.01 9.04 2.32
C LEU A 219 1.43 8.15 1.22
N HIS A 220 0.77 8.73 0.21
CA HIS A 220 0.20 7.96 -0.90
C HIS A 220 1.26 7.25 -1.74
N ALA A 221 2.43 7.88 -1.98
CA ALA A 221 3.54 7.21 -2.65
C ALA A 221 4.12 6.05 -1.82
N GLY A 222 4.02 6.14 -0.48
CA GLY A 222 4.33 5.04 0.45
C GLY A 222 3.28 3.93 0.41
N MET A 223 2.00 4.28 0.42
CA MET A 223 0.87 3.35 0.35
C MET A 223 0.83 2.60 -0.98
N ASP A 224 1.17 3.27 -2.08
CA ASP A 224 1.21 2.71 -3.42
C ASP A 224 2.29 1.62 -3.60
N LEU A 225 3.24 1.45 -2.68
CA LEU A 225 4.18 0.32 -2.72
C LEU A 225 3.44 -1.02 -2.68
N TYR A 226 2.33 -1.12 -1.94
CA TYR A 226 1.46 -2.29 -2.00
C TYR A 226 0.90 -2.52 -3.42
N LYS A 227 0.41 -1.47 -4.07
CA LYS A 227 -0.06 -1.55 -5.47
C LYS A 227 1.03 -2.03 -6.41
N TRP A 228 2.24 -1.52 -6.25
CA TRP A 228 3.36 -1.89 -7.12
C TRP A 228 3.84 -3.32 -6.84
N ALA A 229 3.93 -3.73 -5.58
CA ALA A 229 4.25 -5.10 -5.18
C ALA A 229 3.27 -6.11 -5.80
N MET A 230 1.97 -5.86 -5.71
CA MET A 230 0.94 -6.69 -6.32
C MET A 230 1.01 -6.74 -7.85
N LYS A 231 1.38 -5.62 -8.50
CA LYS A 231 1.47 -5.54 -9.97
C LYS A 231 2.66 -6.29 -10.54
N ILE A 232 3.76 -6.39 -9.82
CA ILE A 232 4.94 -7.13 -10.25
C ILE A 232 4.91 -8.60 -9.82
N GLY A 233 3.88 -9.06 -9.08
CA GLY A 233 3.74 -10.50 -8.82
C GLY A 233 3.74 -11.32 -10.11
N PRO A 234 4.31 -12.53 -10.08
CA PRO A 234 4.86 -13.29 -8.94
C PRO A 234 6.35 -13.06 -8.66
N ILE A 235 7.05 -12.10 -9.31
CA ILE A 235 8.48 -11.87 -9.08
C ILE A 235 8.78 -11.21 -7.72
N ALA A 236 7.81 -10.49 -7.13
CA ALA A 236 7.92 -10.03 -5.74
C ALA A 236 7.63 -11.20 -4.79
N PRO A 237 8.52 -11.52 -3.84
CA PRO A 237 8.23 -12.55 -2.84
C PRO A 237 7.10 -12.10 -1.90
N SER A 238 6.24 -13.03 -1.51
CA SER A 238 5.05 -12.75 -0.70
C SER A 238 5.32 -12.02 0.62
N PRO A 239 6.40 -12.27 1.37
CA PRO A 239 6.71 -11.47 2.56
C PRO A 239 6.89 -9.99 2.24
N LEU A 240 7.52 -9.64 1.10
CA LEU A 240 7.66 -8.23 0.68
C LEU A 240 6.29 -7.60 0.36
N VAL A 241 5.39 -8.38 -0.25
CA VAL A 241 4.03 -7.90 -0.54
C VAL A 241 3.27 -7.62 0.75
N LEU A 242 3.39 -8.47 1.78
CA LEU A 242 2.79 -8.27 3.10
C LEU A 242 3.38 -7.05 3.83
N ASP A 243 4.70 -6.88 3.80
CA ASP A 243 5.34 -5.69 4.40
C ASP A 243 4.83 -4.40 3.76
N CYS A 244 4.59 -4.40 2.43
CA CYS A 244 4.00 -3.27 1.72
C CYS A 244 2.51 -3.08 2.09
N PHE A 245 1.76 -4.16 2.29
CA PHE A 245 0.37 -4.10 2.74
C PHE A 245 0.25 -3.52 4.15
N ASP A 246 1.07 -4.00 5.08
CA ASP A 246 1.08 -3.51 6.46
C ASP A 246 1.46 -2.03 6.53
N LEU A 247 2.48 -1.60 5.76
CA LEU A 247 2.81 -0.18 5.65
C LEU A 247 1.63 0.64 5.10
N ALA A 248 0.94 0.13 4.07
CA ALA A 248 -0.19 0.84 3.46
C ALA A 248 -1.36 0.99 4.44
N LEU A 249 -1.62 -0.02 5.28
CA LEU A 249 -2.66 0.03 6.32
C LEU A 249 -2.31 1.02 7.44
N ASP A 250 -1.06 1.00 7.92
CA ASP A 250 -0.56 1.94 8.92
C ASP A 250 -0.65 3.40 8.41
N ILE A 251 -0.24 3.63 7.15
CA ILE A 251 -0.36 4.94 6.50
C ILE A 251 -1.82 5.37 6.41
N ARG A 252 -2.73 4.47 6.00
CA ARG A 252 -4.16 4.81 5.92
C ARG A 252 -4.72 5.19 7.28
N THR A 253 -4.26 4.57 8.36
CA THR A 253 -4.67 4.94 9.72
C THR A 253 -4.29 6.40 10.02
N LEU A 254 -3.03 6.79 9.83
CA LEU A 254 -2.61 8.19 10.05
C LEU A 254 -3.36 9.15 9.14
N ASP A 255 -3.54 8.79 7.87
CA ASP A 255 -4.20 9.60 6.87
C ASP A 255 -5.63 9.97 7.31
N MET A 256 -6.35 8.99 7.85
CA MET A 256 -7.70 9.20 8.36
C MET A 256 -7.74 9.91 9.72
N GLU A 257 -6.82 9.61 10.64
CA GLU A 257 -6.70 10.34 11.92
C GLU A 257 -6.38 11.83 11.72
N ALA A 258 -5.65 12.17 10.66
CA ALA A 258 -5.32 13.55 10.27
C ALA A 258 -6.37 14.21 9.36
N SER A 259 -7.35 13.45 8.90
CA SER A 259 -8.40 13.93 8.00
C SER A 259 -9.41 14.84 8.71
N PRO A 260 -10.28 15.53 7.97
CA PRO A 260 -11.38 16.29 8.57
C PRO A 260 -12.47 15.42 9.23
N TYR A 261 -12.47 14.11 9.02
CA TYR A 261 -13.48 13.19 9.54
C TYR A 261 -13.30 12.84 11.01
N ASP A 262 -14.39 12.65 11.75
CA ASP A 262 -14.40 12.19 13.14
C ASP A 262 -14.48 10.66 13.21
N LEU A 263 -13.35 10.03 13.45
CA LEU A 263 -13.25 8.58 13.54
C LEU A 263 -13.21 8.05 14.98
N ARG A 264 -13.43 8.90 15.98
CA ARG A 264 -13.41 8.48 17.40
C ARG A 264 -14.45 7.39 17.69
N GLY A 265 -15.62 7.48 17.03
CA GLY A 265 -16.66 6.45 17.10
C GLY A 265 -16.25 5.10 16.47
N TRP A 266 -15.16 5.07 15.71
CA TRP A 266 -14.57 3.88 15.08
C TRP A 266 -13.31 3.38 15.79
N GLY A 267 -12.97 3.97 16.95
CA GLY A 267 -11.81 3.56 17.74
C GLY A 267 -10.48 4.19 17.35
N TYR A 268 -10.48 5.19 16.45
CA TYR A 268 -9.27 5.89 16.00
C TYR A 268 -9.06 7.20 16.76
N GLY A 269 -7.79 7.66 16.76
CA GLY A 269 -7.41 8.95 17.32
C GLY A 269 -7.72 10.13 16.42
N VAL A 270 -7.23 11.30 16.83
CA VAL A 270 -7.27 12.54 16.04
C VAL A 270 -5.89 13.16 16.03
N VAL A 271 -5.32 13.35 14.85
CA VAL A 271 -4.13 14.16 14.63
C VAL A 271 -4.57 15.51 14.08
N ALA A 272 -4.73 16.49 14.97
CA ALA A 272 -5.31 17.80 14.66
C ALA A 272 -4.32 18.68 13.90
N ILE A 273 -4.15 18.47 12.60
CA ILE A 273 -3.16 19.18 11.74
C ILE A 273 -3.47 20.68 11.60
N GLU A 274 -4.62 21.12 12.00
CA GLU A 274 -4.97 22.53 12.14
C GLU A 274 -4.26 23.23 13.31
N THR A 275 -3.60 22.45 14.20
CA THR A 275 -2.79 22.93 15.34
C THR A 275 -1.30 22.68 15.12
N ALA A 276 -0.45 23.42 15.86
CA ALA A 276 1.00 23.21 15.82
C ALA A 276 1.41 21.84 16.37
N ALA A 277 0.76 21.37 17.45
CA ALA A 277 1.03 20.08 18.06
C ALA A 277 0.67 18.92 17.11
N GLY A 278 -0.52 18.96 16.48
CA GLY A 278 -0.95 17.94 15.53
C GLY A 278 -0.07 17.91 14.27
N LYS A 279 0.43 19.05 13.80
CA LYS A 279 1.42 19.07 12.70
C LYS A 279 2.74 18.42 13.10
N ALA A 280 3.22 18.65 14.31
CA ALA A 280 4.45 18.03 14.80
C ALA A 280 4.30 16.50 14.89
N GLU A 281 3.20 16.01 15.47
CA GLU A 281 2.86 14.59 15.54
C GLU A 281 2.76 13.97 14.13
N TYR A 282 2.01 14.61 13.23
CA TYR A 282 1.89 14.12 11.85
C TYR A 282 3.24 14.00 11.18
N MET A 283 4.10 15.02 11.29
CA MET A 283 5.43 15.05 10.66
C MET A 283 6.34 13.94 11.20
N GLU A 284 6.32 13.68 12.50
CA GLU A 284 7.08 12.59 13.12
C GLU A 284 6.67 11.23 12.55
N ARG A 285 5.37 10.94 12.53
CA ARG A 285 4.82 9.69 11.98
C ARG A 285 5.08 9.59 10.47
N GLN A 286 4.92 10.67 9.72
CA GLN A 286 5.22 10.74 8.29
C GLN A 286 6.70 10.44 7.99
N GLN A 287 7.63 10.95 8.79
CA GLN A 287 9.06 10.63 8.67
C GLN A 287 9.34 9.14 8.91
N ALA A 288 8.69 8.54 9.92
CA ALA A 288 8.83 7.12 10.20
C ALA A 288 8.33 6.26 9.02
N PHE A 289 7.16 6.59 8.46
CA PHE A 289 6.65 5.93 7.27
C PHE A 289 7.52 6.12 6.03
N SER A 290 8.05 7.33 5.83
CA SER A 290 8.99 7.60 4.74
C SER A 290 10.22 6.69 4.81
N ARG A 291 10.82 6.51 5.99
CA ARG A 291 11.97 5.59 6.18
C ARG A 291 11.61 4.14 5.87
N ARG A 292 10.46 3.65 6.36
CA ARG A 292 9.97 2.30 6.06
C ARG A 292 9.71 2.13 4.56
N ALA A 293 9.05 3.11 3.93
CA ALA A 293 8.76 3.11 2.50
C ALA A 293 10.04 3.07 1.65
N GLN A 294 11.09 3.80 2.05
CA GLN A 294 12.38 3.78 1.33
C GLN A 294 13.05 2.41 1.39
N ALA A 295 13.00 1.71 2.53
CA ALA A 295 13.51 0.34 2.65
C ALA A 295 12.74 -0.64 1.75
N LEU A 296 11.41 -0.59 1.76
CA LEU A 296 10.57 -1.43 0.89
C LEU A 296 10.75 -1.11 -0.59
N ARG A 297 10.95 0.17 -0.92
CA ARG A 297 11.20 0.63 -2.30
C ARG A 297 12.47 0.01 -2.87
N ARG A 298 13.57 -0.06 -2.09
CA ARG A 298 14.80 -0.76 -2.48
C ARG A 298 14.54 -2.24 -2.74
N ARG A 299 13.85 -2.94 -1.80
CA ARG A 299 13.52 -4.36 -1.95
C ARG A 299 12.64 -4.64 -3.19
N LEU A 300 11.74 -3.73 -3.55
CA LEU A 300 10.94 -3.85 -4.79
C LEU A 300 11.80 -3.66 -6.04
N LEU A 301 12.78 -2.75 -6.01
CA LEU A 301 13.75 -2.59 -7.09
C LEU A 301 14.65 -3.83 -7.23
N ASP A 302 15.08 -4.43 -6.12
CA ASP A 302 15.84 -5.68 -6.12
C ASP A 302 15.01 -6.83 -6.74
N ALA A 303 13.71 -6.94 -6.41
CA ALA A 303 12.82 -7.92 -7.00
C ALA A 303 12.61 -7.68 -8.51
N LEU A 304 12.51 -6.43 -8.95
CA LEU A 304 12.44 -6.06 -10.37
C LEU A 304 13.75 -6.44 -11.09
N ALA A 305 14.90 -6.16 -10.51
CA ALA A 305 16.20 -6.53 -11.05
C ALA A 305 16.34 -8.05 -11.17
N ALA A 306 15.94 -8.82 -10.15
CA ALA A 306 15.88 -10.29 -10.19
C ALA A 306 14.94 -10.80 -11.31
N GLY A 307 13.86 -10.04 -11.62
CA GLY A 307 12.98 -10.30 -12.75
C GLY A 307 13.54 -9.88 -14.12
N GLY A 308 14.77 -9.32 -14.17
CA GLY A 308 15.41 -8.84 -15.39
C GLY A 308 14.88 -7.50 -15.89
N ILE A 309 14.43 -6.64 -14.99
CA ILE A 309 14.02 -5.25 -15.25
C ILE A 309 15.09 -4.33 -14.64
N SER A 310 15.80 -3.64 -15.50
CA SER A 310 16.82 -2.63 -15.14
C SER A 310 16.29 -1.23 -15.41
#